data_ad8f2015afcce24228dc53feb54a23f8
#
_entry.id   ad8f2015afcce24228dc53feb54a23f8
#
_cell.length_a   1.000
_cell.length_b   1.000
_cell.length_c   1.000
_cell.angle_alpha   90.00
_cell.angle_beta   90.00
_cell.angle_gamma   90.00
#
_symmetry.space_group_name_H-M   'P 1'
#
loop_
_entity.id
_entity.type
_entity.pdbx_description
1 polymer ?
#
loop_
_entity_poly.entity_id
_entity_poly.type
_entity_poly.pdbx_seq_one_letter_code
_entity_poly.pdbx_strand_id
1 'polypeptide(L)'
;MFTLRKGKTMSDNLKTVSEIKLIPYADRDMLSSHPVQGRKTTSTCISAMKKSIIELGNFVEVNPIKVIYINGKYLIIDGQHRTEALIELGYDIPVQILPEDIDISRLMIALNSYNQPWKIPYYAKHFASMGVKIYRDFLDHMEKYEVTAGVMIAIYNKSSQRNQPVVQEYKEGKLRIVDDKHVEFTLLRLDSLRNLGKNPPLENSTRKKQQFQQAMLQAFENPEFNFEKFKKGLNKNKHDLNKLAKQKDLLEEIYKIESKGK
;
A
#
# COMPACT_ATOMS: atom_id res chain seq x y z
N MET A 1 17.10 1.88 -16.27
CA MET A 1 18.07 1.31 -17.23
C MET A 1 18.75 0.14 -16.53
N PHE A 2 18.32 -1.09 -16.81
CA PHE A 2 18.91 -2.29 -16.22
C PHE A 2 20.23 -2.58 -16.95
N THR A 3 21.34 -2.39 -16.26
CA THR A 3 22.66 -2.77 -16.80
C THR A 3 22.79 -4.29 -16.61
N LEU A 4 22.51 -5.05 -17.66
CA LEU A 4 22.91 -6.45 -17.75
C LEU A 4 24.45 -6.49 -17.65
N ARG A 5 24.97 -7.19 -16.64
CA ARG A 5 26.42 -7.46 -16.56
C ARG A 5 26.83 -8.19 -17.85
N LYS A 6 27.72 -7.58 -18.62
CA LYS A 6 28.37 -8.22 -19.77
C LYS A 6 29.00 -9.54 -19.30
N GLY A 7 28.58 -10.65 -19.86
CA GLY A 7 29.22 -11.95 -19.67
C GLY A 7 28.32 -13.13 -19.27
N LYS A 8 27.01 -12.92 -19.01
CA LYS A 8 26.08 -14.04 -18.86
C LYS A 8 25.19 -14.14 -20.08
N THR A 9 25.22 -15.31 -20.75
CA THR A 9 24.30 -15.61 -21.84
C THR A 9 22.88 -15.71 -21.29
N MET A 10 21.86 -15.43 -22.10
CA MET A 10 20.45 -15.53 -21.71
C MET A 10 20.07 -16.94 -21.22
N SER A 11 20.79 -17.98 -21.66
CA SER A 11 20.64 -19.37 -21.23
C SER A 11 21.05 -19.61 -19.77
N ASP A 12 22.02 -18.85 -19.22
CA ASP A 12 22.46 -19.02 -17.84
C ASP A 12 21.47 -18.47 -16.81
N ASN A 13 20.53 -17.61 -17.26
CA ASN A 13 19.46 -17.06 -16.42
C ASN A 13 18.14 -17.85 -16.49
N LEU A 14 18.05 -18.81 -17.41
CA LEU A 14 16.92 -19.74 -17.52
C LEU A 14 17.16 -21.02 -16.69
N LYS A 15 17.78 -20.86 -15.52
CA LYS A 15 17.89 -21.97 -14.57
C LYS A 15 16.48 -22.32 -14.07
N THR A 16 16.15 -23.52 -14.40
CA THR A 16 15.15 -24.41 -13.82
C THR A 16 13.73 -24.19 -14.31
N VAL A 17 13.30 -25.12 -15.14
CA VAL A 17 11.89 -25.43 -15.32
C VAL A 17 11.32 -25.69 -13.94
N SER A 18 10.48 -24.78 -13.47
CA SER A 18 9.73 -24.95 -12.24
C SER A 18 8.83 -26.18 -12.40
N GLU A 19 8.95 -27.12 -11.49
CA GLU A 19 8.12 -28.31 -11.47
C GLU A 19 6.65 -27.95 -11.26
N ILE A 20 5.77 -28.47 -12.12
CA ILE A 20 4.33 -28.38 -11.91
C ILE A 20 3.90 -29.66 -11.20
N LYS A 21 3.25 -29.50 -10.04
CA LYS A 21 2.74 -30.57 -9.22
C LYS A 21 1.27 -30.37 -8.92
N LEU A 22 0.52 -31.45 -8.86
CA LEU A 22 -0.86 -31.42 -8.37
C LEU A 22 -0.86 -31.81 -6.89
N ILE A 23 -1.35 -30.91 -6.03
CA ILE A 23 -1.56 -31.17 -4.61
C ILE A 23 -2.98 -31.67 -4.43
N PRO A 24 -3.17 -32.92 -3.96
CA PRO A 24 -4.51 -33.45 -3.71
C PRO A 24 -5.27 -32.56 -2.71
N TYR A 25 -6.58 -32.48 -2.87
CA TYR A 25 -7.44 -31.74 -1.92
C TYR A 25 -7.25 -32.23 -0.47
N ALA A 26 -7.00 -33.50 -0.27
CA ALA A 26 -6.72 -34.07 1.05
C ALA A 26 -5.48 -33.45 1.74
N ASP A 27 -4.49 -33.02 0.93
CA ASP A 27 -3.22 -32.49 1.39
C ASP A 27 -3.20 -30.94 1.42
N ARG A 28 -4.35 -30.26 1.29
CA ARG A 28 -4.49 -28.81 1.25
C ARG A 28 -3.86 -28.09 2.44
N ASP A 29 -3.78 -28.75 3.59
CA ASP A 29 -3.19 -28.19 4.81
C ASP A 29 -1.65 -28.03 4.72
N MET A 30 -1.03 -28.61 3.68
CA MET A 30 0.36 -28.35 3.34
C MET A 30 0.56 -26.97 2.68
N LEU A 31 -0.52 -26.33 2.19
CA LEU A 31 -0.50 -25.01 1.58
C LEU A 31 -0.70 -23.94 2.65
N SER A 32 0.12 -22.91 2.63
CA SER A 32 -0.03 -21.73 3.50
C SER A 32 0.40 -20.46 2.77
N SER A 33 -0.16 -19.32 3.17
CA SER A 33 0.29 -18.03 2.63
C SER A 33 1.71 -17.73 3.08
N HIS A 34 2.54 -17.24 2.15
CA HIS A 34 3.88 -16.77 2.53
C HIS A 34 3.77 -15.58 3.50
N PRO A 35 4.55 -15.51 4.60
CA PRO A 35 4.46 -14.46 5.63
C PRO A 35 4.60 -13.04 5.08
N VAL A 36 5.33 -12.87 3.99
CA VAL A 36 5.57 -11.59 3.31
C VAL A 36 4.38 -11.10 2.46
N GLN A 37 3.29 -11.90 2.39
CA GLN A 37 2.07 -11.51 1.67
C GLN A 37 1.37 -10.33 2.37
N GLY A 38 1.43 -9.15 1.76
CA GLY A 38 0.77 -7.96 2.28
C GLY A 38 -0.72 -7.85 1.97
N ARG A 39 -1.27 -8.79 1.19
CA ARG A 39 -2.65 -8.71 0.67
C ARG A 39 -3.52 -9.80 1.27
N LYS A 40 -4.67 -9.41 1.82
CA LYS A 40 -5.70 -10.38 2.27
C LYS A 40 -6.60 -10.79 1.09
N THR A 41 -7.03 -12.03 1.09
CA THR A 41 -8.08 -12.52 0.20
C THR A 41 -9.43 -11.88 0.57
N THR A 42 -10.32 -11.74 -0.42
CA THR A 42 -11.67 -11.22 -0.22
C THR A 42 -12.70 -12.21 -0.74
N SER A 43 -13.80 -12.37 0.00
CA SER A 43 -14.89 -13.27 -0.38
C SER A 43 -15.45 -12.98 -1.77
N THR A 44 -15.52 -11.71 -2.15
CA THR A 44 -15.98 -11.30 -3.50
C THR A 44 -15.06 -11.84 -4.60
N CYS A 45 -13.73 -11.74 -4.42
CA CYS A 45 -12.78 -12.26 -5.40
C CYS A 45 -12.81 -13.80 -5.45
N ILE A 46 -12.95 -14.46 -4.30
CA ILE A 46 -13.06 -15.93 -4.23
C ILE A 46 -14.33 -16.38 -4.96
N SER A 47 -15.48 -15.77 -4.71
CA SER A 47 -16.75 -16.11 -5.36
C SER A 47 -16.69 -15.91 -6.88
N ALA A 48 -16.09 -14.80 -7.35
CA ALA A 48 -15.89 -14.57 -8.78
C ALA A 48 -14.97 -15.62 -9.40
N MET A 49 -13.91 -16.01 -8.70
CA MET A 49 -12.97 -17.04 -9.15
C MET A 49 -13.64 -18.41 -9.23
N LYS A 50 -14.42 -18.81 -8.21
CA LYS A 50 -15.21 -20.08 -8.22
C LYS A 50 -16.13 -20.13 -9.42
N LYS A 51 -16.87 -19.05 -9.68
CA LYS A 51 -17.76 -18.97 -10.84
C LYS A 51 -17.00 -19.20 -12.14
N SER A 52 -15.85 -18.53 -12.33
CA SER A 52 -15.01 -18.69 -13.51
C SER A 52 -14.46 -20.13 -13.66
N ILE A 53 -14.05 -20.77 -12.57
CA ILE A 53 -13.57 -22.16 -12.60
C ILE A 53 -14.69 -23.13 -13.01
N ILE A 54 -15.91 -22.93 -12.50
CA ILE A 54 -17.07 -23.77 -12.84
C ILE A 54 -17.48 -23.57 -14.31
N GLU A 55 -17.48 -22.33 -14.81
CA GLU A 55 -17.94 -22.00 -16.16
C GLU A 55 -16.94 -22.35 -17.27
N LEU A 56 -15.65 -22.18 -17.00
CA LEU A 56 -14.58 -22.31 -18.00
C LEU A 56 -13.76 -23.61 -17.86
N GLY A 57 -14.06 -24.42 -16.85
CA GLY A 57 -13.21 -25.54 -16.45
C GLY A 57 -11.99 -25.08 -15.65
N ASN A 58 -11.16 -26.02 -15.22
CA ASN A 58 -10.01 -25.73 -14.36
C ASN A 58 -8.85 -25.06 -15.12
N PHE A 59 -9.07 -23.79 -15.53
CA PHE A 59 -8.03 -22.99 -16.20
C PHE A 59 -6.79 -22.70 -15.30
N VAL A 60 -6.85 -23.07 -14.03
CA VAL A 60 -5.72 -22.93 -13.08
C VAL A 60 -4.54 -23.80 -13.51
N GLU A 61 -4.76 -24.86 -14.26
CA GLU A 61 -3.69 -25.67 -14.87
C GLU A 61 -2.85 -24.85 -15.87
N VAL A 62 -3.47 -23.92 -16.57
CA VAL A 62 -2.77 -23.01 -17.51
C VAL A 62 -2.00 -21.92 -16.75
N ASN A 63 -2.46 -21.55 -15.55
CA ASN A 63 -1.82 -20.58 -14.69
C ASN A 63 -1.75 -21.10 -13.25
N PRO A 64 -0.85 -22.07 -12.96
CA PRO A 64 -0.76 -22.73 -11.66
C PRO A 64 -0.40 -21.75 -10.54
N ILE A 65 -0.73 -22.15 -9.31
CA ILE A 65 -0.40 -21.40 -8.10
C ILE A 65 1.10 -21.45 -7.89
N LYS A 66 1.75 -20.31 -7.76
CA LYS A 66 3.20 -20.24 -7.55
C LYS A 66 3.54 -20.39 -6.08
N VAL A 67 4.36 -21.41 -5.79
CA VAL A 67 4.75 -21.76 -4.42
C VAL A 67 6.26 -21.96 -4.31
N ILE A 68 6.79 -21.80 -3.10
CA ILE A 68 8.09 -22.33 -2.69
C ILE A 68 7.85 -23.47 -1.68
N TYR A 69 8.71 -24.47 -1.70
CA TYR A 69 8.61 -25.60 -0.77
C TYR A 69 9.67 -25.44 0.31
N ILE A 70 9.24 -25.18 1.55
CA ILE A 70 10.13 -24.96 2.69
C ILE A 70 9.58 -25.71 3.91
N ASN A 71 10.43 -26.48 4.59
CA ASN A 71 10.11 -27.17 5.83
C ASN A 71 8.82 -28.02 5.77
N GLY A 72 8.62 -28.73 4.67
CA GLY A 72 7.46 -29.60 4.49
C GLY A 72 6.16 -28.89 4.09
N LYS A 73 6.19 -27.58 3.82
CA LYS A 73 5.02 -26.79 3.41
C LYS A 73 5.24 -26.09 2.09
N TYR A 74 4.16 -25.90 1.34
CA TYR A 74 4.10 -25.09 0.13
C TYR A 74 3.64 -23.69 0.50
N LEU A 75 4.56 -22.73 0.47
CA LEU A 75 4.26 -21.33 0.76
C LEU A 75 3.83 -20.61 -0.51
N ILE A 76 2.60 -20.12 -0.53
CA ILE A 76 1.97 -19.49 -1.71
C ILE A 76 2.57 -18.11 -1.93
N ILE A 77 3.17 -17.91 -3.10
CA ILE A 77 3.74 -16.64 -3.56
C ILE A 77 2.73 -15.88 -4.43
N ASP A 78 2.00 -16.59 -5.31
CA ASP A 78 0.92 -16.01 -6.12
C ASP A 78 -0.20 -17.03 -6.29
N GLY A 79 -1.44 -16.53 -6.33
CA GLY A 79 -2.62 -17.34 -6.55
C GLY A 79 -3.46 -17.63 -5.32
N GLN A 80 -3.36 -16.86 -4.22
CA GLN A 80 -4.14 -17.08 -2.99
C GLN A 80 -5.64 -17.20 -3.24
N HIS A 81 -6.26 -16.28 -3.99
CA HIS A 81 -7.69 -16.37 -4.32
C HIS A 81 -8.04 -17.63 -5.11
N ARG A 82 -7.12 -18.08 -6.01
CA ARG A 82 -7.29 -19.35 -6.76
C ARG A 82 -7.21 -20.55 -5.84
N THR A 83 -6.25 -20.53 -4.91
CA THR A 83 -6.10 -21.59 -3.90
C THR A 83 -7.36 -21.74 -3.06
N GLU A 84 -7.86 -20.63 -2.49
CA GLU A 84 -9.07 -20.67 -1.66
C GLU A 84 -10.31 -21.08 -2.46
N ALA A 85 -10.44 -20.61 -3.70
CA ALA A 85 -11.53 -21.02 -4.58
C ALA A 85 -11.50 -22.53 -4.88
N LEU A 86 -10.32 -23.11 -5.17
CA LEU A 86 -10.19 -24.55 -5.41
C LEU A 86 -10.47 -25.36 -4.15
N ILE A 87 -10.00 -24.92 -2.99
CA ILE A 87 -10.28 -25.55 -1.70
C ILE A 87 -11.80 -25.55 -1.42
N GLU A 88 -12.48 -24.42 -1.61
CA GLU A 88 -13.93 -24.33 -1.41
C GLU A 88 -14.74 -25.19 -2.42
N LEU A 89 -14.17 -25.48 -3.59
CA LEU A 89 -14.77 -26.36 -4.60
C LEU A 89 -14.41 -27.83 -4.38
N GLY A 90 -13.49 -28.17 -3.48
CA GLY A 90 -13.02 -29.53 -3.25
C GLY A 90 -12.12 -30.07 -4.37
N TYR A 91 -11.44 -29.19 -5.11
CA TYR A 91 -10.58 -29.58 -6.24
C TYR A 91 -9.12 -29.70 -5.82
N ASP A 92 -8.40 -30.58 -6.53
CA ASP A 92 -6.95 -30.66 -6.44
C ASP A 92 -6.30 -29.34 -6.94
N ILE A 93 -5.14 -29.01 -6.38
CA ILE A 93 -4.54 -27.70 -6.51
C ILE A 93 -3.26 -27.78 -7.34
N PRO A 94 -3.25 -27.32 -8.60
CA PRO A 94 -2.06 -27.28 -9.43
C PRO A 94 -1.10 -26.18 -8.96
N VAL A 95 0.11 -26.57 -8.57
CA VAL A 95 1.15 -25.67 -8.09
C VAL A 95 2.37 -25.72 -9.00
N GLN A 96 3.00 -24.58 -9.17
CA GLN A 96 4.30 -24.41 -9.78
C GLN A 96 5.31 -24.17 -8.67
N ILE A 97 6.21 -25.12 -8.44
CA ILE A 97 7.24 -25.00 -7.41
C ILE A 97 8.38 -24.15 -7.95
N LEU A 98 8.65 -23.04 -7.29
CA LEU A 98 9.72 -22.10 -7.63
C LEU A 98 11.02 -22.49 -6.91
N PRO A 99 12.21 -22.17 -7.49
CA PRO A 99 13.49 -22.37 -6.83
C PRO A 99 13.57 -21.66 -5.47
N GLU A 100 14.23 -22.29 -4.49
CA GLU A 100 14.38 -21.71 -3.14
C GLU A 100 15.22 -20.43 -3.10
N ASP A 101 16.16 -20.28 -4.05
CA ASP A 101 17.07 -19.14 -4.17
C ASP A 101 16.47 -17.93 -4.91
N ILE A 102 15.16 -18.00 -5.27
CA ILE A 102 14.49 -16.89 -5.96
C ILE A 102 14.33 -15.68 -5.04
N ASP A 103 14.58 -14.49 -5.55
CA ASP A 103 14.24 -13.24 -4.84
C ASP A 103 12.72 -13.07 -4.79
N ILE A 104 12.11 -13.62 -3.74
CA ILE A 104 10.67 -13.62 -3.52
C ILE A 104 10.11 -12.20 -3.55
N SER A 105 10.82 -11.24 -2.95
CA SER A 105 10.38 -9.84 -2.89
C SER A 105 10.24 -9.23 -4.27
N ARG A 106 11.26 -9.38 -5.10
CA ARG A 106 11.24 -8.88 -6.47
C ARG A 106 10.19 -9.59 -7.31
N LEU A 107 10.08 -10.91 -7.16
CA LEU A 107 9.07 -11.70 -7.87
C LEU A 107 7.66 -11.26 -7.51
N MET A 108 7.35 -11.10 -6.22
CA MET A 108 6.02 -10.66 -5.77
C MET A 108 5.67 -9.27 -6.29
N ILE A 109 6.63 -8.34 -6.28
CA ILE A 109 6.45 -7.00 -6.85
C ILE A 109 6.18 -7.10 -8.36
N ALA A 110 6.97 -7.89 -9.09
CA ALA A 110 6.82 -8.06 -10.54
C ALA A 110 5.45 -8.68 -10.89
N LEU A 111 5.06 -9.79 -10.26
CA LEU A 111 3.77 -10.46 -10.51
C LEU A 111 2.58 -9.54 -10.24
N ASN A 112 2.66 -8.71 -9.20
CA ASN A 112 1.58 -7.78 -8.86
C ASN A 112 1.59 -6.49 -9.69
N SER A 113 2.68 -6.18 -10.38
CA SER A 113 2.76 -4.99 -11.24
C SER A 113 1.98 -5.14 -12.54
N TYR A 114 1.82 -6.37 -13.04
CA TYR A 114 1.18 -6.65 -14.33
C TYR A 114 -0.35 -6.78 -14.25
N ASN A 115 -0.86 -7.44 -13.21
CA ASN A 115 -2.29 -7.81 -13.16
C ASN A 115 -3.16 -6.87 -12.33
N GLN A 116 -2.69 -6.47 -11.17
CA GLN A 116 -3.30 -5.44 -10.31
C GLN A 116 -2.20 -4.81 -9.45
N PRO A 117 -1.71 -3.62 -9.81
CA PRO A 117 -0.62 -3.00 -9.09
C PRO A 117 -0.96 -2.81 -7.60
N TRP A 118 -0.03 -3.16 -6.76
CA TRP A 118 -0.19 -2.96 -5.33
C TRP A 118 -0.50 -1.50 -5.01
N LYS A 119 -1.49 -1.28 -4.18
CA LYS A 119 -1.70 0.02 -3.55
C LYS A 119 -0.50 0.35 -2.66
N ILE A 120 -0.20 1.61 -2.49
CA ILE A 120 0.95 2.09 -1.71
C ILE A 120 1.07 1.41 -0.33
N PRO A 121 0.01 1.25 0.49
CA PRO A 121 0.12 0.57 1.78
C PRO A 121 0.57 -0.90 1.71
N TYR A 122 0.36 -1.59 0.61
CA TYR A 122 0.79 -2.99 0.48
C TYR A 122 2.31 -3.12 0.36
N TYR A 123 2.97 -2.17 -0.32
CA TYR A 123 4.43 -2.11 -0.35
C TYR A 123 5.00 -1.89 1.06
N ALA A 124 4.39 -1.00 1.87
CA ALA A 124 4.83 -0.79 3.25
C ALA A 124 4.69 -2.06 4.07
N LYS A 125 3.56 -2.76 4.01
CA LYS A 125 3.35 -4.03 4.71
C LYS A 125 4.36 -5.10 4.29
N HIS A 126 4.66 -5.18 3.00
CA HIS A 126 5.64 -6.10 2.46
C HIS A 126 7.03 -5.85 3.07
N PHE A 127 7.57 -4.62 2.97
CA PHE A 127 8.88 -4.31 3.51
C PHE A 127 8.94 -4.34 5.04
N ALA A 128 7.86 -3.95 5.72
CA ALA A 128 7.75 -4.08 7.18
C ALA A 128 7.82 -5.55 7.62
N SER A 129 7.17 -6.48 6.91
CA SER A 129 7.22 -7.92 7.20
C SER A 129 8.60 -8.53 6.96
N MET A 130 9.40 -7.92 6.09
CA MET A 130 10.83 -8.26 5.87
C MET A 130 11.76 -7.67 6.94
N GLY A 131 11.24 -6.99 7.95
CA GLY A 131 12.02 -6.41 9.03
C GLY A 131 12.55 -5.00 8.77
N VAL A 132 12.19 -4.35 7.66
CA VAL A 132 12.65 -2.99 7.35
C VAL A 132 11.94 -1.99 8.26
N LYS A 133 12.66 -1.49 9.27
CA LYS A 133 12.13 -0.66 10.36
C LYS A 133 11.37 0.57 9.87
N ILE A 134 11.91 1.32 8.92
CA ILE A 134 11.30 2.57 8.43
C ILE A 134 9.88 2.35 7.85
N TYR A 135 9.59 1.18 7.28
CA TYR A 135 8.24 0.86 6.79
C TYR A 135 7.27 0.48 7.90
N ARG A 136 7.77 -0.06 9.02
CA ARG A 136 6.95 -0.22 10.24
C ARG A 136 6.60 1.14 10.82
N ASP A 137 7.59 2.00 11.02
CA ASP A 137 7.39 3.37 11.51
C ASP A 137 6.41 4.15 10.60
N PHE A 138 6.51 3.95 9.27
CA PHE A 138 5.58 4.54 8.30
C PHE A 138 4.14 4.08 8.51
N LEU A 139 3.91 2.79 8.72
CA LEU A 139 2.57 2.23 8.98
C LEU A 139 2.02 2.72 10.32
N ASP A 140 2.85 2.73 11.36
CA ASP A 140 2.49 3.21 12.70
C ASP A 140 2.12 4.70 12.69
N HIS A 141 2.87 5.52 11.97
CA HIS A 141 2.54 6.94 11.78
C HIS A 141 1.23 7.13 11.00
N MET A 142 1.02 6.35 9.92
CA MET A 142 -0.25 6.40 9.18
C MET A 142 -1.45 6.09 10.07
N GLU A 143 -1.35 5.08 10.91
CA GLU A 143 -2.43 4.66 11.81
C GLU A 143 -2.61 5.68 12.93
N LYS A 144 -1.54 6.01 13.65
CA LYS A 144 -1.55 6.93 14.80
C LYS A 144 -2.11 8.31 14.42
N TYR A 145 -1.67 8.86 13.31
CA TYR A 145 -2.04 10.22 12.88
C TYR A 145 -3.16 10.27 11.84
N GLU A 146 -3.69 9.10 11.44
CA GLU A 146 -4.74 8.94 10.43
C GLU A 146 -4.41 9.66 9.10
N VAL A 147 -3.16 9.54 8.68
CA VAL A 147 -2.63 10.16 7.46
C VAL A 147 -2.63 9.14 6.32
N THR A 148 -3.01 9.56 5.12
CA THR A 148 -3.00 8.66 3.96
C THR A 148 -1.56 8.36 3.50
N ALA A 149 -1.35 7.18 2.91
CA ALA A 149 -0.02 6.76 2.49
C ALA A 149 0.67 7.71 1.51
N GLY A 150 -0.09 8.31 0.58
CA GLY A 150 0.45 9.29 -0.36
C GLY A 150 0.93 10.57 0.33
N VAL A 151 0.21 11.01 1.35
CA VAL A 151 0.57 12.17 2.16
C VAL A 151 1.76 11.84 3.07
N MET A 152 1.80 10.65 3.66
CA MET A 152 2.93 10.24 4.49
C MET A 152 4.25 10.18 3.70
N ILE A 153 4.22 9.69 2.44
CA ILE A 153 5.39 9.76 1.55
C ILE A 153 5.83 11.20 1.34
N ALA A 154 4.89 12.11 1.12
CA ALA A 154 5.17 13.54 0.94
C ALA A 154 5.81 14.15 2.20
N ILE A 155 5.28 13.86 3.38
CA ILE A 155 5.84 14.32 4.68
C ILE A 155 7.26 13.80 4.87
N TYR A 156 7.53 12.50 4.65
CA TYR A 156 8.86 11.91 4.81
C TYR A 156 9.90 12.52 3.87
N ASN A 157 9.47 12.99 2.70
CA ASN A 157 10.33 13.65 1.72
C ASN A 157 10.28 15.18 1.77
N LYS A 158 9.68 15.75 2.82
CA LYS A 158 9.58 17.20 3.01
C LYS A 158 9.01 17.91 1.76
N SER A 159 7.88 17.43 1.25
CA SER A 159 7.21 17.93 0.06
C SER A 159 5.70 17.95 0.26
N SER A 160 5.01 18.97 -0.28
CA SER A 160 3.54 19.00 -0.32
C SER A 160 2.96 18.20 -1.48
N GLN A 161 3.78 17.83 -2.44
CA GLN A 161 3.35 17.14 -3.65
C GLN A 161 3.91 15.73 -3.74
N ARG A 162 3.09 14.85 -4.33
CA ARG A 162 3.51 13.50 -4.67
C ARG A 162 4.52 13.54 -5.81
N ASN A 163 5.79 13.26 -5.51
CA ASN A 163 6.85 13.15 -6.49
C ASN A 163 6.99 11.72 -7.01
N GLN A 164 6.89 11.51 -8.33
CA GLN A 164 6.95 10.18 -8.93
C GLN A 164 8.27 9.42 -8.65
N PRO A 165 9.45 10.02 -8.75
CA PRO A 165 10.70 9.37 -8.34
C PRO A 165 10.69 8.86 -6.91
N VAL A 166 10.18 9.66 -5.97
CA VAL A 166 10.07 9.28 -4.55
C VAL A 166 9.11 8.11 -4.34
N VAL A 167 8.00 8.10 -5.05
CA VAL A 167 7.04 6.97 -5.02
C VAL A 167 7.68 5.70 -5.57
N GLN A 168 8.55 5.83 -6.58
CA GLN A 168 9.28 4.70 -7.14
C GLN A 168 10.33 4.17 -6.14
N GLU A 169 11.12 5.04 -5.51
CA GLU A 169 12.04 4.68 -4.42
C GLU A 169 11.31 3.95 -3.29
N TYR A 170 10.15 4.45 -2.89
CA TYR A 170 9.29 3.80 -1.89
C TYR A 170 8.90 2.38 -2.30
N LYS A 171 8.48 2.17 -3.55
CA LYS A 171 8.09 0.85 -4.06
C LYS A 171 9.27 -0.12 -4.18
N GLU A 172 10.48 0.39 -4.27
CA GLU A 172 11.72 -0.38 -4.36
C GLU A 172 12.35 -0.70 -2.98
N GLY A 173 11.68 -0.34 -1.90
CA GLY A 173 12.21 -0.57 -0.54
C GLY A 173 13.22 0.47 -0.07
N LYS A 174 13.32 1.61 -0.77
CA LYS A 174 14.30 2.68 -0.52
C LYS A 174 13.68 3.90 0.18
N LEU A 175 12.61 3.69 0.96
CA LEU A 175 12.00 4.77 1.74
C LEU A 175 13.03 5.39 2.69
N ARG A 176 13.02 6.71 2.80
CA ARG A 176 13.86 7.49 3.72
C ARG A 176 13.08 8.67 4.31
N ILE A 177 13.54 9.15 5.44
CA ILE A 177 13.12 10.42 6.02
C ILE A 177 14.19 11.45 5.71
N VAL A 178 13.78 12.55 5.10
CA VAL A 178 14.69 13.66 4.75
C VAL A 178 14.95 14.55 5.95
N ASP A 179 13.95 14.70 6.84
CA ASP A 179 14.03 15.59 8.01
C ASP A 179 13.07 15.10 9.09
N ASP A 180 13.62 14.49 10.14
CA ASP A 180 12.82 13.92 11.26
C ASP A 180 12.03 15.00 12.01
N LYS A 181 12.60 16.18 12.22
CA LYS A 181 11.92 17.29 12.91
C LYS A 181 10.74 17.80 12.09
N HIS A 182 10.90 17.86 10.76
CA HIS A 182 9.80 18.20 9.86
C HIS A 182 8.67 17.18 9.94
N VAL A 183 9.00 15.89 9.96
CA VAL A 183 7.99 14.81 10.09
C VAL A 183 7.21 14.96 11.38
N GLU A 184 7.90 15.04 12.52
CA GLU A 184 7.27 15.19 13.83
C GLU A 184 6.38 16.45 13.89
N PHE A 185 6.91 17.59 13.51
CA PHE A 185 6.19 18.86 13.54
C PHE A 185 4.93 18.86 12.66
N THR A 186 5.05 18.29 11.44
CA THR A 186 3.93 18.23 10.50
C THR A 186 2.83 17.27 11.01
N LEU A 187 3.21 16.13 11.52
CA LEU A 187 2.27 15.14 12.07
C LEU A 187 1.54 15.67 13.29
N LEU A 188 2.23 16.35 14.21
CA LEU A 188 1.61 16.98 15.39
C LEU A 188 0.61 18.09 14.98
N ARG A 189 0.91 18.87 13.97
CA ARG A 189 -0.03 19.89 13.44
C ARG A 189 -1.28 19.23 12.86
N LEU A 190 -1.14 18.21 12.03
CA LEU A 190 -2.28 17.46 11.48
C LEU A 190 -3.11 16.81 12.58
N ASP A 191 -2.44 16.24 13.59
CA ASP A 191 -3.12 15.61 14.72
C ASP A 191 -3.89 16.61 15.58
N SER A 192 -3.37 17.81 15.78
CA SER A 192 -4.05 18.85 16.56
C SER A 192 -5.41 19.27 15.97
N LEU A 193 -5.67 18.97 14.71
CA LEU A 193 -6.97 19.19 14.07
C LEU A 193 -8.05 18.17 14.55
N ARG A 194 -7.68 17.09 15.25
CA ARG A 194 -8.63 16.12 15.83
C ARG A 194 -9.41 16.73 17.01
N ASN A 195 -8.77 17.60 17.76
CA ASN A 195 -9.24 18.03 19.07
C ASN A 195 -9.93 19.41 19.04
N LEU A 196 -10.40 19.83 17.88
CA LEU A 196 -11.09 21.13 17.73
C LEU A 196 -12.56 21.01 18.18
N GLY A 197 -12.76 20.84 19.51
CA GLY A 197 -14.06 21.02 20.19
C GLY A 197 -15.02 19.82 20.11
N LYS A 198 -16.14 19.89 20.89
CA LYS A 198 -17.19 18.86 20.97
C LYS A 198 -18.06 18.75 19.71
N ASN A 199 -18.11 19.80 18.90
CA ASN A 199 -18.68 19.82 17.54
C ASN A 199 -17.59 20.29 16.59
N PRO A 200 -16.74 19.39 16.10
CA PRO A 200 -15.64 19.81 15.24
C PRO A 200 -16.21 20.45 13.99
N PRO A 201 -15.82 21.69 13.67
CA PRO A 201 -16.22 22.36 12.43
C PRO A 201 -15.67 21.60 11.20
N LEU A 202 -14.67 20.73 11.42
CA LEU A 202 -14.09 19.86 10.42
C LEU A 202 -14.49 18.39 10.70
N GLU A 203 -15.26 17.80 9.78
CA GLU A 203 -15.67 16.40 9.88
C GLU A 203 -14.45 15.45 9.79
N ASN A 204 -14.52 14.36 10.54
CA ASN A 204 -13.50 13.30 10.47
C ASN A 204 -13.30 12.76 9.04
N SER A 205 -14.39 12.63 8.29
CA SER A 205 -14.37 12.22 6.89
C SER A 205 -13.54 13.16 6.03
N THR A 206 -13.65 14.46 6.23
CA THR A 206 -12.89 15.48 5.50
C THR A 206 -11.42 15.49 5.93
N ARG A 207 -11.15 15.46 7.24
CA ARG A 207 -9.80 15.43 7.78
C ARG A 207 -8.98 14.24 7.26
N LYS A 208 -9.61 13.09 7.04
CA LYS A 208 -8.97 11.87 6.51
C LYS A 208 -8.84 11.85 4.98
N LYS A 209 -9.46 12.80 4.26
CA LYS A 209 -9.31 12.87 2.79
C LYS A 209 -7.89 13.27 2.42
N GLN A 210 -7.31 12.54 1.48
CA GLN A 210 -5.97 12.82 0.96
C GLN A 210 -5.85 14.27 0.45
N GLN A 211 -6.85 14.75 -0.27
CA GLN A 211 -6.88 16.11 -0.84
C GLN A 211 -6.80 17.19 0.24
N PHE A 212 -7.53 17.02 1.36
CA PHE A 212 -7.46 17.95 2.48
C PHE A 212 -6.07 17.94 3.13
N GLN A 213 -5.53 16.74 3.41
CA GLN A 213 -4.21 16.60 4.00
C GLN A 213 -3.11 17.20 3.10
N GLN A 214 -3.19 17.00 1.79
CA GLN A 214 -2.28 17.63 0.82
C GLN A 214 -2.42 19.15 0.78
N ALA A 215 -3.64 19.68 0.83
CA ALA A 215 -3.86 21.13 0.90
C ALA A 215 -3.25 21.71 2.19
N MET A 216 -3.38 21.02 3.33
CA MET A 216 -2.73 21.43 4.58
C MET A 216 -1.20 21.41 4.48
N LEU A 217 -0.60 20.37 3.87
CA LEU A 217 0.85 20.36 3.64
C LEU A 217 1.30 21.57 2.81
N GLN A 218 0.57 21.86 1.74
CA GLN A 218 0.87 23.01 0.89
C GLN A 218 0.74 24.34 1.63
N ALA A 219 -0.27 24.46 2.51
CA ALA A 219 -0.39 25.63 3.38
C ALA A 219 0.80 25.74 4.36
N PHE A 220 1.27 24.62 4.92
CA PHE A 220 2.44 24.61 5.83
C PHE A 220 3.76 25.00 5.15
N GLU A 221 3.89 24.84 3.84
CA GLU A 221 5.06 25.29 3.06
C GLU A 221 5.07 26.81 2.88
N ASN A 222 3.91 27.48 2.99
CA ASN A 222 3.85 28.95 2.92
C ASN A 222 4.31 29.55 4.25
N PRO A 223 5.43 30.32 4.29
CA PRO A 223 5.94 30.91 5.51
C PRO A 223 4.99 31.96 6.14
N GLU A 224 4.09 32.51 5.34
CA GLU A 224 3.09 33.49 5.82
C GLU A 224 1.86 32.82 6.47
N PHE A 225 1.67 31.50 6.26
CA PHE A 225 0.53 30.79 6.80
C PHE A 225 0.61 30.63 8.31
N ASN A 226 -0.38 31.19 9.02
CA ASN A 226 -0.47 31.10 10.46
C ASN A 226 -1.48 30.02 10.89
N PHE A 227 -0.95 28.87 11.27
CA PHE A 227 -1.74 27.72 11.68
C PHE A 227 -2.64 27.97 12.89
N GLU A 228 -2.22 28.79 13.85
CA GLU A 228 -3.03 29.15 15.02
C GLU A 228 -4.22 30.05 14.63
N LYS A 229 -4.01 31.00 13.72
CA LYS A 229 -5.11 31.79 13.15
C LYS A 229 -6.08 30.88 12.38
N PHE A 230 -5.58 29.95 11.59
CA PHE A 230 -6.42 28.96 10.90
C PHE A 230 -7.29 28.18 11.88
N LYS A 231 -6.73 27.63 12.97
CA LYS A 231 -7.49 26.92 14.01
C LYS A 231 -8.57 27.80 14.66
N LYS A 232 -8.24 29.04 14.99
CA LYS A 232 -9.22 30.00 15.53
C LYS A 232 -10.34 30.30 14.54
N GLY A 233 -9.99 30.54 13.27
CA GLY A 233 -10.95 30.80 12.19
C GLY A 233 -11.85 29.61 11.94
N LEU A 234 -11.32 28.38 12.00
CA LEU A 234 -12.07 27.13 11.84
C LEU A 234 -13.17 26.99 12.90
N ASN A 235 -12.91 27.40 14.15
CA ASN A 235 -13.86 27.31 15.25
C ASN A 235 -14.93 28.40 15.24
N LYS A 236 -14.65 29.56 14.65
CA LYS A 236 -15.51 30.75 14.75
C LYS A 236 -16.46 30.93 13.57
N ASN A 237 -16.11 30.43 12.41
CA ASN A 237 -16.78 30.77 11.15
C ASN A 237 -17.40 29.56 10.47
N LYS A 238 -18.55 29.79 9.81
CA LYS A 238 -19.07 28.82 8.81
C LYS A 238 -18.09 28.75 7.65
N HIS A 239 -17.74 27.52 7.24
CA HIS A 239 -16.84 27.23 6.12
C HIS A 239 -17.36 26.01 5.33
N ASP A 240 -16.87 25.88 4.10
CA ASP A 240 -17.30 24.83 3.18
C ASP A 240 -16.33 23.63 3.06
N LEU A 241 -15.31 23.55 3.91
CA LEU A 241 -14.28 22.47 3.84
C LEU A 241 -14.87 21.08 3.73
N ASN A 242 -15.97 20.80 4.44
CA ASN A 242 -16.60 19.50 4.42
C ASN A 242 -17.28 19.15 3.07
N LYS A 243 -17.60 20.16 2.27
CA LYS A 243 -18.26 20.01 0.96
C LYS A 243 -17.27 19.98 -0.19
N LEU A 244 -16.05 20.48 0.01
CA LEU A 244 -15.03 20.57 -1.04
C LEU A 244 -14.35 19.24 -1.29
N ALA A 245 -14.03 18.96 -2.54
CA ALA A 245 -13.42 17.70 -2.97
C ALA A 245 -12.05 17.89 -3.64
N LYS A 246 -11.81 19.05 -4.28
CA LYS A 246 -10.56 19.30 -5.00
C LYS A 246 -9.54 19.98 -4.08
N GLN A 247 -8.27 19.57 -4.19
CA GLN A 247 -7.18 20.11 -3.37
C GLN A 247 -7.05 21.65 -3.49
N LYS A 248 -7.20 22.20 -4.71
CA LYS A 248 -7.11 23.65 -4.95
C LYS A 248 -8.19 24.42 -4.18
N ASP A 249 -9.44 23.99 -4.29
CA ASP A 249 -10.57 24.65 -3.64
C ASP A 249 -10.45 24.56 -2.11
N LEU A 250 -9.94 23.42 -1.60
CA LEU A 250 -9.64 23.24 -0.17
C LEU A 250 -8.54 24.20 0.30
N LEU A 251 -7.49 24.39 -0.48
CA LEU A 251 -6.40 25.29 -0.14
C LEU A 251 -6.87 26.76 -0.09
N GLU A 252 -7.67 27.18 -1.05
CA GLU A 252 -8.27 28.51 -1.08
C GLU A 252 -9.16 28.77 0.17
N GLU A 253 -9.98 27.79 0.54
CA GLU A 253 -10.82 27.89 1.74
C GLU A 253 -9.99 27.90 3.04
N ILE A 254 -8.89 27.14 3.10
CA ILE A 254 -7.94 27.15 4.22
C ILE A 254 -7.39 28.58 4.45
N TYR A 255 -6.92 29.24 3.41
CA TYR A 255 -6.42 30.63 3.52
C TYR A 255 -7.52 31.64 3.89
N LYS A 256 -8.73 31.46 3.35
CA LYS A 256 -9.88 32.29 3.71
C LYS A 256 -10.27 32.12 5.18
N ILE A 257 -10.20 30.92 5.74
CA ILE A 257 -10.45 30.65 7.16
C ILE A 257 -9.35 31.28 8.01
N GLU A 258 -8.09 31.14 7.63
CA GLU A 258 -6.95 31.73 8.33
C GLU A 258 -7.08 33.26 8.42
N SER A 259 -7.44 33.94 7.32
CA SER A 259 -7.61 35.36 7.28
C SER A 259 -8.69 35.89 8.23
N LYS A 260 -9.67 35.07 8.59
CA LYS A 260 -10.75 35.41 9.52
C LYS A 260 -10.43 35.04 10.98
N GLY A 261 -9.30 34.41 11.24
CA GLY A 261 -8.87 33.93 12.55
C GLY A 261 -8.19 34.98 13.43
N LYS A 262 -8.58 36.28 13.31
CA LYS A 262 -8.07 37.39 14.11
C LYS A 262 -8.41 37.28 15.60
#